data_e0881ed9f84f6802195200d19516164c
#
_entry.id   e0881ed9f84f6802195200d19516164c
#
_cell.length_a   1.000
_cell.length_b   1.000
_cell.length_c   1.000
_cell.angle_alpha   90.00
_cell.angle_beta   90.00
_cell.angle_gamma   90.00
#
_symmetry.space_group_name_H-M   'P 1'
#
loop_
_entity.id
_entity.type
_entity.pdbx_description
1 polymer ?
#
loop_
_entity_poly.entity_id
_entity_poly.type
_entity_poly.pdbx_seq_one_letter_code
_entity_poly.pdbx_strand_id
1 'polypeptide(L)'
;FFGCPVRFGVEENAFVLSAKDADRPLSSANRQLAAAFDKMLTEELARLDKSDVVSRCRASVLDHLSSGEGTAEDTAKQLHMSPRTLQRKLAEAKTTYLQLVDNTRKDLALRYIEDPRRSITDITFSLGFSQPSAFTRAFKRWTGLSPSDYRTSSPSAA
;
A
#
# COMPACT_ATOMS: atom_id res chain seq x y z
N PHE A 1 27.63 32.89 5.73
CA PHE A 1 27.67 31.42 5.53
C PHE A 1 27.46 31.08 4.06
N PHE A 2 26.44 31.62 3.40
CA PHE A 2 26.14 31.30 1.99
C PHE A 2 26.88 32.17 0.97
N GLY A 3 27.46 33.33 1.34
CA GLY A 3 28.17 34.23 0.44
C GLY A 3 27.31 34.84 -0.68
N CYS A 4 25.98 34.73 -0.58
CA CYS A 4 25.02 35.23 -1.55
C CYS A 4 23.77 35.78 -0.85
N PRO A 5 22.97 36.63 -1.52
CA PRO A 5 21.71 37.16 -0.97
C PRO A 5 20.72 36.03 -0.69
N VAL A 6 20.13 36.00 0.51
CA VAL A 6 19.08 35.05 0.90
C VAL A 6 17.77 35.80 1.03
N ARG A 7 16.71 35.31 0.39
CA ARG A 7 15.34 35.87 0.48
C ARG A 7 14.48 34.90 1.31
N PHE A 8 13.83 35.43 2.32
CA PHE A 8 12.87 34.73 3.15
C PHE A 8 11.43 35.08 2.77
N GLY A 9 10.48 34.23 3.05
CA GLY A 9 9.06 34.45 2.81
C GLY A 9 8.63 34.36 1.34
N VAL A 10 9.37 33.61 0.53
CA VAL A 10 9.00 33.27 -0.85
C VAL A 10 8.20 31.98 -0.89
N GLU A 11 7.37 31.80 -1.93
CA GLU A 11 6.48 30.62 -2.08
C GLU A 11 7.23 29.30 -2.31
N GLU A 12 8.45 29.37 -2.84
CA GLU A 12 9.24 28.18 -3.17
C GLU A 12 10.65 28.26 -2.56
N ASN A 13 11.17 27.10 -2.11
CA ASN A 13 12.56 26.97 -1.73
C ASN A 13 13.40 26.68 -2.99
N ALA A 14 14.22 27.64 -3.40
CA ALA A 14 15.01 27.54 -4.62
C ALA A 14 16.46 28.03 -4.43
N PHE A 15 17.37 27.41 -5.15
CA PHE A 15 18.73 27.90 -5.36
C PHE A 15 18.85 28.48 -6.76
N VAL A 16 19.29 29.73 -6.86
CA VAL A 16 19.53 30.37 -8.16
C VAL A 16 21.04 30.41 -8.41
N LEU A 17 21.45 29.72 -9.46
CA LEU A 17 22.83 29.69 -9.92
C LEU A 17 22.96 30.39 -11.28
N SER A 18 24.14 30.98 -11.56
CA SER A 18 24.40 31.45 -12.92
C SER A 18 24.55 30.27 -13.87
N ALA A 19 24.09 30.38 -15.13
CA ALA A 19 24.29 29.33 -16.13
C ALA A 19 25.77 28.96 -16.25
N LYS A 20 26.68 29.91 -16.16
CA LYS A 20 28.12 29.69 -16.22
C LYS A 20 28.63 28.81 -15.08
N ASP A 21 28.10 28.98 -13.87
CA ASP A 21 28.47 28.17 -12.71
C ASP A 21 27.79 26.80 -12.74
N ALA A 22 26.57 26.72 -13.24
CA ALA A 22 25.84 25.46 -13.43
C ALA A 22 26.52 24.55 -14.47
N ASP A 23 27.04 25.13 -15.55
CA ASP A 23 27.72 24.38 -16.61
C ASP A 23 29.19 24.09 -16.34
N ARG A 24 29.71 24.58 -15.20
CA ARG A 24 31.13 24.39 -14.85
C ARG A 24 31.42 22.93 -14.51
N PRO A 25 32.35 22.26 -15.22
CA PRO A 25 32.73 20.89 -14.91
C PRO A 25 33.34 20.80 -13.49
N LEU A 26 32.83 19.91 -12.67
CA LEU A 26 33.46 19.59 -11.38
C LEU A 26 34.68 18.71 -11.63
N SER A 27 35.80 19.01 -10.97
CA SER A 27 37.03 18.23 -11.09
C SER A 27 36.89 16.77 -10.64
N SER A 28 35.90 16.48 -9.80
CA SER A 28 35.53 15.15 -9.33
C SER A 28 34.36 14.51 -10.08
N ALA A 29 33.90 15.10 -11.17
CA ALA A 29 32.76 14.58 -11.93
C ALA A 29 33.09 13.22 -12.56
N ASN A 30 32.33 12.21 -12.14
CA ASN A 30 32.39 10.87 -12.74
C ASN A 30 31.02 10.54 -13.36
N ARG A 31 30.92 10.67 -14.70
CA ARG A 31 29.68 10.43 -15.42
C ARG A 31 29.16 8.99 -15.28
N GLN A 32 30.05 8.02 -15.20
CA GLN A 32 29.66 6.62 -15.03
C GLN A 32 29.06 6.38 -13.65
N LEU A 33 29.68 6.97 -12.63
CA LEU A 33 29.17 6.88 -11.25
C LEU A 33 27.83 7.60 -11.11
N ALA A 34 27.68 8.80 -11.69
CA ALA A 34 26.43 9.54 -11.71
C ALA A 34 25.30 8.72 -12.39
N ALA A 35 25.56 8.15 -13.57
CA ALA A 35 24.58 7.31 -14.27
C ALA A 35 24.22 6.04 -13.48
N ALA A 36 25.17 5.44 -12.75
CA ALA A 36 24.90 4.30 -11.88
C ALA A 36 24.01 4.68 -10.70
N PHE A 37 24.26 5.83 -10.07
CA PHE A 37 23.41 6.34 -8.99
C PHE A 37 22.03 6.75 -9.48
N ASP A 38 21.89 7.41 -10.63
CA ASP A 38 20.60 7.78 -11.22
C ASP A 38 19.75 6.55 -11.51
N LYS A 39 20.36 5.49 -12.06
CA LYS A 39 19.67 4.22 -12.28
C LYS A 39 19.22 3.60 -10.96
N MET A 40 20.09 3.51 -9.96
CA MET A 40 19.79 2.95 -8.65
C MET A 40 18.68 3.73 -7.93
N LEU A 41 18.74 5.07 -7.95
CA LEU A 41 17.71 5.93 -7.38
C LEU A 41 16.37 5.79 -8.11
N THR A 42 16.40 5.71 -9.44
CA THR A 42 15.18 5.51 -10.25
C THR A 42 14.52 4.17 -9.93
N GLU A 43 15.29 3.10 -9.78
CA GLU A 43 14.80 1.78 -9.39
C GLU A 43 14.23 1.79 -7.97
N GLU A 44 14.88 2.48 -7.03
CA GLU A 44 14.42 2.58 -5.64
C GLU A 44 13.15 3.44 -5.52
N LEU A 45 13.09 4.59 -6.21
CA LEU A 45 11.87 5.42 -6.30
C LEU A 45 10.70 4.65 -6.90
N ALA A 46 10.93 3.88 -7.96
CA ALA A 46 9.90 3.03 -8.55
C ALA A 46 9.43 1.93 -7.57
N ARG A 47 10.31 1.42 -6.73
CA ARG A 47 9.97 0.45 -5.68
C ARG A 47 9.15 1.09 -4.57
N LEU A 48 9.51 2.30 -4.12
CA LEU A 48 8.78 3.08 -3.12
C LEU A 48 7.38 3.47 -3.64
N ASP A 49 7.27 3.94 -4.88
CA ASP A 49 5.98 4.29 -5.50
C ASP A 49 5.04 3.06 -5.61
N LYS A 50 5.58 1.88 -5.92
CA LYS A 50 4.82 0.63 -5.92
C LYS A 50 4.33 0.25 -4.52
N SER A 51 5.20 0.33 -3.51
CA SER A 51 4.86 0.08 -2.11
C SER A 51 3.80 1.07 -1.62
N ASP A 52 3.93 2.35 -1.96
CA ASP A 52 2.98 3.38 -1.58
C ASP A 52 1.58 3.11 -2.15
N VAL A 53 1.46 2.79 -3.43
CA VAL A 53 0.15 2.52 -4.06
C VAL A 53 -0.53 1.29 -3.45
N VAL A 54 0.19 0.21 -3.21
CA VAL A 54 -0.38 -1.00 -2.57
C VAL A 54 -0.82 -0.69 -1.15
N SER A 55 0.00 0.01 -0.38
CA SER A 55 -0.31 0.40 0.99
C SER A 55 -1.50 1.35 1.06
N ARG A 56 -1.57 2.34 0.17
CA ARG A 56 -2.70 3.28 0.08
C ARG A 56 -3.99 2.59 -0.34
N CYS A 57 -3.93 1.67 -1.31
CA CYS A 57 -5.08 0.83 -1.66
C CYS A 57 -5.55 -0.01 -0.49
N ARG A 58 -4.61 -0.61 0.27
CA ARG A 58 -4.94 -1.42 1.44
C ARG A 58 -5.64 -0.58 2.51
N ALA A 59 -5.18 0.64 2.77
CA ALA A 59 -5.83 1.57 3.68
C ALA A 59 -7.26 1.88 3.21
N SER A 60 -7.45 2.22 1.93
CA SER A 60 -8.77 2.44 1.34
C SER A 60 -9.70 1.22 1.46
N VAL A 61 -9.18 0.02 1.23
CA VAL A 61 -9.93 -1.23 1.42
C VAL A 61 -10.36 -1.40 2.88
N LEU A 62 -9.47 -1.12 3.84
CA LEU A 62 -9.78 -1.21 5.27
C LEU A 62 -10.92 -0.27 5.68
N ASP A 63 -10.92 0.96 5.17
CA ASP A 63 -11.94 1.97 5.49
C ASP A 63 -13.35 1.54 5.03
N HIS A 64 -13.46 0.79 3.93
CA HIS A 64 -14.73 0.37 3.34
C HIS A 64 -15.06 -1.12 3.54
N LEU A 65 -14.21 -1.84 4.28
CA LEU A 65 -14.33 -3.30 4.36
C LEU A 65 -15.65 -3.75 4.98
N SER A 66 -16.06 -3.10 6.08
CA SER A 66 -17.28 -3.44 6.82
C SER A 66 -18.56 -3.09 6.08
N SER A 67 -18.56 -2.05 5.24
CA SER A 67 -19.72 -1.71 4.41
C SER A 67 -19.88 -2.65 3.21
N GLY A 68 -18.80 -3.30 2.78
CA GLY A 68 -18.79 -4.15 1.58
C GLY A 68 -18.90 -3.38 0.26
N GLU A 69 -18.91 -2.05 0.29
CA GLU A 69 -19.19 -1.17 -0.86
C GLU A 69 -17.93 -0.65 -1.58
N GLY A 70 -16.75 -0.94 -1.08
CA GLY A 70 -15.49 -0.46 -1.68
C GLY A 70 -15.21 -1.15 -3.02
N THR A 71 -15.29 -0.39 -4.12
CA THR A 71 -14.92 -0.85 -5.47
C THR A 71 -13.51 -0.40 -5.85
N ALA A 72 -12.94 -1.01 -6.90
CA ALA A 72 -11.68 -0.56 -7.47
C ALA A 72 -11.78 0.86 -8.03
N GLU A 73 -12.96 1.23 -8.54
CA GLU A 73 -13.27 2.56 -9.06
C GLU A 73 -13.27 3.62 -7.96
N ASP A 74 -13.88 3.31 -6.80
CA ASP A 74 -13.94 4.24 -5.67
C ASP A 74 -12.56 4.42 -5.04
N THR A 75 -11.81 3.32 -4.90
CA THR A 75 -10.41 3.37 -4.47
C THR A 75 -9.55 4.20 -5.43
N ALA A 76 -9.72 4.04 -6.74
CA ALA A 76 -9.00 4.84 -7.72
C ALA A 76 -9.30 6.33 -7.58
N LYS A 77 -10.59 6.70 -7.42
CA LYS A 77 -11.00 8.10 -7.16
C LYS A 77 -10.37 8.65 -5.88
N GLN A 78 -10.42 7.90 -4.79
CA GLN A 78 -9.83 8.30 -3.50
C GLN A 78 -8.31 8.52 -3.61
N LEU A 79 -7.63 7.73 -4.44
CA LEU A 79 -6.20 7.85 -4.71
C LEU A 79 -5.86 8.87 -5.81
N HIS A 80 -6.85 9.61 -6.32
CA HIS A 80 -6.70 10.58 -7.43
C HIS A 80 -6.10 9.96 -8.70
N MET A 81 -6.54 8.74 -9.03
CA MET A 81 -6.08 7.97 -10.20
C MET A 81 -7.26 7.54 -11.07
N SER A 82 -7.00 7.29 -12.36
CA SER A 82 -7.97 6.55 -13.16
C SER A 82 -7.96 5.06 -12.78
N PRO A 83 -9.08 4.32 -12.93
CA PRO A 83 -9.12 2.87 -12.69
C PRO A 83 -8.06 2.11 -13.48
N ARG A 84 -7.80 2.53 -14.73
CA ARG A 84 -6.75 1.95 -15.59
C ARG A 84 -5.34 2.18 -15.00
N THR A 85 -5.09 3.37 -14.46
CA THR A 85 -3.79 3.69 -13.82
C THR A 85 -3.60 2.85 -12.56
N LEU A 86 -4.63 2.73 -11.73
CA LEU A 86 -4.62 1.88 -10.54
C LEU A 86 -4.33 0.42 -10.89
N GLN A 87 -5.08 -0.12 -11.86
CA GLN A 87 -4.89 -1.50 -12.31
C GLN A 87 -3.47 -1.76 -12.82
N ARG A 88 -2.91 -0.84 -13.63
CA ARG A 88 -1.53 -0.94 -14.11
C ARG A 88 -0.51 -0.95 -12.96
N LYS A 89 -0.63 -0.01 -11.99
CA LYS A 89 0.29 0.07 -10.85
C LYS A 89 0.19 -1.17 -9.94
N LEU A 90 -1.00 -1.70 -9.71
CA LEU A 90 -1.17 -2.95 -8.98
C LEU A 90 -0.57 -4.14 -9.73
N ALA A 91 -0.72 -4.21 -11.06
CA ALA A 91 -0.11 -5.26 -11.89
C ALA A 91 1.43 -5.18 -11.86
N GLU A 92 2.01 -3.98 -11.90
CA GLU A 92 3.46 -3.74 -11.72
C GLU A 92 3.95 -4.23 -10.35
N ALA A 93 3.10 -4.12 -9.31
CA ALA A 93 3.35 -4.68 -7.98
C ALA A 93 2.99 -6.17 -7.87
N LYS A 94 2.70 -6.85 -9.00
CA LYS A 94 2.33 -8.27 -9.09
C LYS A 94 1.11 -8.65 -8.25
N THR A 95 0.14 -7.76 -8.17
CA THR A 95 -1.13 -7.99 -7.46
C THR A 95 -2.30 -7.42 -8.26
N THR A 96 -3.52 -7.75 -7.83
CA THR A 96 -4.77 -7.17 -8.32
C THR A 96 -5.57 -6.59 -7.17
N TYR A 97 -6.55 -5.74 -7.46
CA TYR A 97 -7.44 -5.20 -6.43
C TYR A 97 -8.17 -6.30 -5.65
N LEU A 98 -8.68 -7.31 -6.36
CA LEU A 98 -9.35 -8.46 -5.73
C LEU A 98 -8.42 -9.26 -4.82
N GLN A 99 -7.18 -9.50 -5.24
CA GLN A 99 -6.17 -10.15 -4.41
C GLN A 99 -5.84 -9.32 -3.17
N LEU A 100 -5.77 -7.99 -3.32
CA LEU A 100 -5.51 -7.08 -2.21
C LEU A 100 -6.64 -7.13 -1.17
N VAL A 101 -7.90 -7.09 -1.63
CA VAL A 101 -9.08 -7.24 -0.77
C VAL A 101 -9.06 -8.60 -0.05
N ASP A 102 -8.81 -9.69 -0.80
CA ASP A 102 -8.77 -11.04 -0.27
C ASP A 102 -7.66 -11.22 0.80
N ASN A 103 -6.47 -10.72 0.53
CA ASN A 103 -5.35 -10.74 1.47
C ASN A 103 -5.64 -9.89 2.72
N THR A 104 -6.22 -8.72 2.55
CA THR A 104 -6.61 -7.84 3.68
C THR A 104 -7.64 -8.51 4.57
N ARG A 105 -8.66 -9.14 3.98
CA ARG A 105 -9.66 -9.93 4.70
C ARG A 105 -9.05 -11.09 5.45
N LYS A 106 -8.13 -11.82 4.82
CA LYS A 106 -7.40 -12.93 5.44
C LYS A 106 -6.61 -12.48 6.67
N ASP A 107 -5.81 -11.42 6.53
CA ASP A 107 -4.97 -10.92 7.63
C ASP A 107 -5.81 -10.48 8.83
N LEU A 108 -6.93 -9.80 8.58
CA LEU A 108 -7.85 -9.40 9.64
C LEU A 108 -8.61 -10.59 10.24
N ALA A 109 -9.04 -11.55 9.41
CA ALA A 109 -9.71 -12.76 9.87
C ALA A 109 -8.83 -13.54 10.86
N LEU A 110 -7.54 -13.71 10.55
CA LEU A 110 -6.59 -14.38 11.42
C LEU A 110 -6.41 -13.68 12.75
N ARG A 111 -6.38 -12.34 12.77
CA ARG A 111 -6.30 -11.56 14.01
C ARG A 111 -7.60 -11.63 14.83
N TYR A 112 -8.75 -11.53 14.14
CA TYR A 112 -10.04 -11.52 14.84
C TYR A 112 -10.44 -12.89 15.40
N ILE A 113 -10.04 -13.98 14.73
CA ILE A 113 -10.37 -15.34 15.17
C ILE A 113 -9.69 -15.71 16.51
N GLU A 114 -8.57 -15.08 16.82
CA GLU A 114 -7.83 -15.27 18.07
C GLU A 114 -8.51 -14.63 19.28
N ASP A 115 -9.38 -13.63 19.07
CA ASP A 115 -10.15 -13.01 20.17
C ASP A 115 -11.40 -13.87 20.49
N PRO A 116 -11.44 -14.58 21.64
CA PRO A 116 -12.56 -15.44 22.01
C PRO A 116 -13.86 -14.70 22.24
N ARG A 117 -13.80 -13.38 22.49
CA ARG A 117 -14.98 -12.52 22.71
C ARG A 117 -15.72 -12.19 21.43
N ARG A 118 -15.08 -12.36 20.26
CA ARG A 118 -15.69 -12.11 18.95
C ARG A 118 -16.39 -13.38 18.46
N SER A 119 -17.67 -13.29 18.16
CA SER A 119 -18.38 -14.38 17.50
C SER A 119 -17.92 -14.51 16.01
N ILE A 120 -18.04 -15.71 15.46
CA ILE A 120 -17.77 -15.94 14.02
C ILE A 120 -18.70 -15.09 13.15
N THR A 121 -19.91 -14.85 13.61
CA THR A 121 -20.89 -13.99 12.95
C THR A 121 -20.42 -12.54 12.93
N ASP A 122 -19.92 -12.00 14.05
CA ASP A 122 -19.40 -10.63 14.12
C ASP A 122 -18.19 -10.46 13.21
N ILE A 123 -17.28 -11.44 13.20
CA ILE A 123 -16.11 -11.45 12.31
C ILE A 123 -16.55 -11.42 10.84
N THR A 124 -17.57 -12.24 10.49
CA THR A 124 -18.13 -12.29 9.14
C THR A 124 -18.54 -10.91 8.63
N PHE A 125 -19.36 -10.21 9.40
CA PHE A 125 -19.86 -8.90 8.99
C PHE A 125 -18.78 -7.80 9.05
N SER A 126 -17.89 -7.84 10.06
CA SER A 126 -16.76 -6.92 10.15
C SER A 126 -15.80 -7.02 8.95
N LEU A 127 -15.75 -8.17 8.29
CA LEU A 127 -14.94 -8.40 7.08
C LEU A 127 -15.71 -8.16 5.77
N GLY A 128 -16.96 -7.64 5.85
CA GLY A 128 -17.78 -7.32 4.68
C GLY A 128 -18.31 -8.54 3.93
N PHE A 129 -18.48 -9.67 4.60
CA PHE A 129 -19.20 -10.80 4.02
C PHE A 129 -20.69 -10.70 4.32
N SER A 130 -21.53 -10.98 3.33
CA SER A 130 -23.00 -10.93 3.46
C SER A 130 -23.58 -12.06 4.31
N GLN A 131 -22.84 -13.16 4.49
CA GLN A 131 -23.33 -14.32 5.23
C GLN A 131 -22.16 -15.20 5.75
N PRO A 132 -22.36 -15.90 6.89
CA PRO A 132 -21.32 -16.74 7.52
C PRO A 132 -20.80 -17.86 6.62
N SER A 133 -21.63 -18.42 5.76
CA SER A 133 -21.23 -19.49 4.82
C SER A 133 -20.20 -19.01 3.80
N ALA A 134 -20.30 -17.75 3.34
CA ALA A 134 -19.32 -17.14 2.42
C ALA A 134 -17.97 -16.95 3.13
N PHE A 135 -17.99 -16.43 4.35
CA PHE A 135 -16.80 -16.29 5.19
C PHE A 135 -16.13 -17.65 5.46
N THR A 136 -16.91 -18.65 5.88
CA THR A 136 -16.39 -20.01 6.17
C THR A 136 -15.67 -20.60 4.96
N ARG A 137 -16.24 -20.48 3.76
CA ARG A 137 -15.58 -20.95 2.52
C ARG A 137 -14.27 -20.19 2.24
N ALA A 138 -14.28 -18.87 2.40
CA ALA A 138 -13.08 -18.06 2.21
C ALA A 138 -11.99 -18.41 3.23
N PHE A 139 -12.36 -18.51 4.49
CA PHE A 139 -11.44 -18.84 5.57
C PHE A 139 -10.81 -20.25 5.39
N LYS A 140 -11.63 -21.24 5.01
CA LYS A 140 -11.14 -22.59 4.70
C LYS A 140 -10.19 -22.60 3.49
N ARG A 141 -10.46 -21.78 2.47
CA ARG A 141 -9.55 -21.60 1.33
C ARG A 141 -8.19 -21.00 1.77
N TRP A 142 -8.20 -20.07 2.72
CA TRP A 142 -6.97 -19.40 3.19
C TRP A 142 -6.13 -20.23 4.15
N THR A 143 -6.78 -21.04 5.02
CA THR A 143 -6.13 -21.70 6.16
C THR A 143 -6.17 -23.22 6.11
N GLY A 144 -7.02 -23.78 5.26
CA GLY A 144 -7.29 -25.22 5.21
C GLY A 144 -8.35 -25.69 6.23
N LEU A 145 -8.69 -24.88 7.23
CA LEU A 145 -9.61 -25.24 8.33
C LEU A 145 -10.85 -24.35 8.32
N SER A 146 -11.94 -24.83 8.93
CA SER A 146 -13.07 -23.93 9.20
C SER A 146 -12.71 -22.93 10.32
N PRO A 147 -13.39 -21.76 10.40
CA PRO A 147 -13.14 -20.80 11.49
C PRO A 147 -13.28 -21.41 12.89
N SER A 148 -14.25 -22.31 13.10
CA SER A 148 -14.48 -22.98 14.36
C SER A 148 -13.36 -23.95 14.71
N ASP A 149 -12.94 -24.78 13.74
CA ASP A 149 -11.85 -25.74 13.93
C ASP A 149 -10.51 -25.01 14.17
N TYR A 150 -10.27 -23.93 13.43
CA TYR A 150 -9.08 -23.10 13.61
C TYR A 150 -8.99 -22.52 15.01
N ARG A 151 -10.09 -21.96 15.52
CA ARG A 151 -10.17 -21.39 16.89
C ARG A 151 -9.93 -22.46 17.96
N THR A 152 -10.40 -23.68 17.74
CA THR A 152 -10.23 -24.78 18.69
C THR A 152 -8.81 -25.36 18.64
N SER A 153 -8.16 -25.33 17.47
CA SER A 153 -6.80 -25.87 17.28
C SER A 153 -5.69 -24.88 17.65
N SER A 154 -5.97 -23.57 17.67
CA SER A 154 -5.04 -22.55 18.18
C SER A 154 -5.10 -22.58 19.72
N PRO A 155 -4.01 -22.94 20.44
CA PRO A 155 -4.00 -22.83 21.88
C PRO A 155 -4.13 -21.34 22.21
N SER A 156 -5.24 -20.99 22.86
CA SER A 156 -5.45 -19.67 23.45
C SER A 156 -4.24 -19.38 24.34
N ALA A 157 -3.47 -18.35 24.03
CA ALA A 157 -2.44 -17.87 24.93
C ALA A 157 -3.16 -17.46 26.23
N ALA A 158 -2.96 -18.25 27.27
CA ALA A 158 -3.40 -17.97 28.63
C ALA A 158 -2.64 -16.80 29.21
#